data_900b35ce0f9f3476569cc9c72a3d6857
#
_entry.id   900b35ce0f9f3476569cc9c72a3d6857
#
_cell.length_a   1.000
_cell.length_b   1.000
_cell.length_c   1.000
_cell.angle_alpha   90.00
_cell.angle_beta   90.00
_cell.angle_gamma   90.00
#
_symmetry.space_group_name_H-M   'P 1'
#
loop_
_entity.id
_entity.type
_entity.pdbx_description
1 polymer ?
#
loop_
_entity_poly.entity_id
_entity_poly.type
_entity_poly.pdbx_seq_one_letter_code
_entity_poly.pdbx_strand_id
1 'polypeptide(L)'
;MSLARRLAMCAVWAAAVVVVLVGLALVVAPYLYAELWPSLKPHAIIDSAKPDLGEGRMVDDYWAVQNIDANTYALGEPRYYQANYSYLIVGGQRALLFDAGSGTRDITGVVTSLTHLPVTVMPSHLHFDHTGGIAPFTSVAMIDLPDTRADVTSGRFTPSRYEYLGMIDGRVPPTFRVTAWVKPGTTIDLGGRVLRILHVPGHTHSSVALYDAATHQLFSGDFIYPTTLYAFLPGASLAEYRATTRELLAMLPADTKIWTAHCCRVGERTSAPWLTTADLRDLNTALAAIQSGELHSRGLFPRRFPVNQQMTLATGFPWNNR
;
A
#
# COMPACT_ATOMS: atom_id res chain seq x y z
N MET A 1 19.22 54.67 -12.73
CA MET A 1 19.63 53.28 -12.97
C MET A 1 19.67 53.05 -14.48
N SER A 2 20.81 52.61 -15.03
CA SER A 2 20.93 52.40 -16.48
C SER A 2 20.00 51.25 -16.96
N LEU A 3 19.60 51.29 -18.22
CA LEU A 3 18.77 50.25 -18.84
C LEU A 3 19.39 48.87 -18.68
N ALA A 4 20.70 48.75 -18.80
CA ALA A 4 21.44 47.50 -18.61
C ALA A 4 21.26 46.92 -17.18
N ARG A 5 21.28 47.76 -16.13
CA ARG A 5 21.02 47.30 -14.75
C ARG A 5 19.58 46.86 -14.52
N ARG A 6 18.60 47.50 -15.18
CA ARG A 6 17.20 47.09 -15.11
C ARG A 6 17.00 45.74 -15.80
N LEU A 7 17.58 45.54 -16.98
CA LEU A 7 17.51 44.26 -17.70
C LEU A 7 18.19 43.13 -16.93
N ALA A 8 19.37 43.38 -16.34
CA ALA A 8 20.04 42.39 -15.50
C ALA A 8 19.21 41.99 -14.28
N MET A 9 18.58 42.96 -13.59
CA MET A 9 17.68 42.66 -12.48
C MET A 9 16.46 41.86 -12.92
N CYS A 10 15.82 42.21 -14.04
CA CYS A 10 14.71 41.42 -14.58
C CYS A 10 15.11 39.97 -14.89
N ALA A 11 16.29 39.75 -15.46
CA ALA A 11 16.81 38.41 -15.75
C ALA A 11 17.06 37.62 -14.46
N VAL A 12 17.61 38.23 -13.42
CA VAL A 12 17.81 37.56 -12.10
C VAL A 12 16.48 37.21 -11.47
N TRP A 13 15.49 38.10 -11.50
CA TRP A 13 14.17 37.83 -10.98
C TRP A 13 13.46 36.71 -11.76
N ALA A 14 13.55 36.73 -13.10
CA ALA A 14 13.00 35.65 -13.93
C ALA A 14 13.65 34.29 -13.61
N ALA A 15 14.98 34.27 -13.47
CA ALA A 15 15.68 33.03 -13.08
C ALA A 15 15.26 32.54 -11.68
N ALA A 16 15.14 33.45 -10.70
CA ALA A 16 14.67 33.10 -9.36
C ALA A 16 13.25 32.54 -9.37
N VAL A 17 12.33 33.14 -10.14
CA VAL A 17 10.96 32.61 -10.30
C VAL A 17 10.97 31.22 -10.94
N VAL A 18 11.77 31.00 -11.98
CA VAL A 18 11.90 29.67 -12.60
C VAL A 18 12.41 28.65 -11.61
N VAL A 19 13.44 28.97 -10.81
CA VAL A 19 13.97 28.06 -9.79
C VAL A 19 12.91 27.71 -8.74
N VAL A 20 12.13 28.72 -8.29
CA VAL A 20 11.02 28.46 -7.32
C VAL A 20 9.94 27.58 -7.94
N LEU A 21 9.53 27.86 -9.17
CA LEU A 21 8.49 27.05 -9.85
C LEU A 21 8.95 25.62 -10.10
N VAL A 22 10.21 25.44 -10.51
CA VAL A 22 10.79 24.08 -10.66
C VAL A 22 10.87 23.39 -9.31
N GLY A 23 11.34 24.06 -8.26
CA GLY A 23 11.38 23.51 -6.91
C GLY A 23 10.00 23.06 -6.41
N LEU A 24 8.98 23.90 -6.61
CA LEU A 24 7.61 23.58 -6.26
C LEU A 24 7.08 22.38 -7.07
N ALA A 25 7.33 22.35 -8.38
CA ALA A 25 6.93 21.25 -9.24
C ALA A 25 7.57 19.93 -8.80
N LEU A 26 8.83 19.93 -8.38
CA LEU A 26 9.54 18.75 -7.90
C LEU A 26 8.98 18.22 -6.57
N VAL A 27 8.54 19.10 -5.67
CA VAL A 27 7.91 18.72 -4.40
C VAL A 27 6.51 18.16 -4.63
N VAL A 28 5.75 18.75 -5.55
CA VAL A 28 4.35 18.41 -5.80
C VAL A 28 4.21 17.22 -6.76
N ALA A 29 5.22 16.96 -7.61
CA ALA A 29 5.16 15.90 -8.63
C ALA A 29 4.79 14.50 -8.11
N PRO A 30 5.33 14.00 -6.99
CA PRO A 30 4.94 12.69 -6.46
C PRO A 30 3.45 12.63 -6.10
N TYR A 31 2.95 13.69 -5.45
CA TYR A 31 1.55 13.81 -5.08
C TYR A 31 0.65 13.90 -6.32
N LEU A 32 0.99 14.78 -7.26
CA LEU A 32 0.23 14.88 -8.53
C LEU A 32 0.25 13.56 -9.31
N TYR A 33 1.37 12.85 -9.31
CA TYR A 33 1.42 11.54 -9.96
C TYR A 33 0.44 10.56 -9.32
N ALA A 34 0.43 10.47 -8.00
CA ALA A 34 -0.47 9.58 -7.27
C ALA A 34 -1.95 9.93 -7.49
N GLU A 35 -2.26 11.22 -7.54
CA GLU A 35 -3.64 11.72 -7.72
C GLU A 35 -4.10 11.65 -9.19
N LEU A 36 -3.23 12.00 -10.15
CA LEU A 36 -3.60 12.02 -11.57
C LEU A 36 -3.60 10.63 -12.20
N TRP A 37 -2.76 9.71 -11.73
CA TRP A 37 -2.67 8.38 -12.32
C TRP A 37 -3.99 7.59 -12.25
N PRO A 38 -4.68 7.55 -11.11
CA PRO A 38 -6.01 6.96 -11.04
C PRO A 38 -7.03 7.66 -11.94
N SER A 39 -7.01 8.99 -12.01
CA SER A 39 -7.98 9.79 -12.77
C SER A 39 -7.87 9.62 -14.29
N LEU A 40 -6.71 9.21 -14.78
CA LEU A 40 -6.50 8.91 -16.21
C LEU A 40 -7.05 7.53 -16.61
N LYS A 41 -7.42 6.71 -15.65
CA LYS A 41 -8.10 5.44 -15.87
C LYS A 41 -9.55 5.58 -15.42
N PRO A 42 -10.50 5.20 -16.26
CA PRO A 42 -11.91 5.27 -15.85
C PRO A 42 -12.07 4.48 -14.55
N HIS A 43 -12.79 5.06 -13.58
CA HIS A 43 -13.19 4.40 -12.32
C HIS A 43 -14.06 3.17 -12.54
N ALA A 44 -14.15 2.76 -13.76
CA ALA A 44 -15.00 1.68 -14.18
C ALA A 44 -14.52 0.39 -13.49
N ILE A 45 -15.41 -0.18 -12.74
CA ILE A 45 -15.65 -1.60 -12.81
C ILE A 45 -15.46 -1.94 -14.30
N ILE A 46 -14.40 -2.67 -14.64
CA ILE A 46 -14.17 -3.06 -16.02
C ILE A 46 -15.17 -4.17 -16.31
N ASP A 47 -16.35 -3.78 -16.78
CA ASP A 47 -17.51 -4.67 -17.01
C ASP A 47 -17.23 -5.79 -18.02
N SER A 48 -16.22 -5.64 -18.86
CA SER A 48 -15.94 -6.57 -19.97
C SER A 48 -14.96 -7.69 -19.62
N ALA A 49 -14.22 -7.60 -18.51
CA ALA A 49 -13.29 -8.65 -18.15
C ALA A 49 -14.03 -9.77 -17.41
N LYS A 50 -14.14 -10.94 -18.01
CA LYS A 50 -14.37 -12.17 -17.25
C LYS A 50 -13.06 -12.42 -16.49
N PRO A 51 -13.06 -12.25 -15.15
CA PRO A 51 -11.84 -12.47 -14.40
C PRO A 51 -11.46 -13.95 -14.50
N ASP A 52 -10.20 -14.24 -14.82
CA ASP A 52 -9.64 -15.57 -14.59
C ASP A 52 -9.41 -15.71 -13.09
N LEU A 53 -10.30 -16.41 -12.42
CA LEU A 53 -10.29 -16.50 -10.95
C LEU A 53 -9.26 -17.49 -10.42
N GLY A 54 -8.60 -18.26 -11.28
CA GLY A 54 -7.71 -19.31 -10.82
C GLY A 54 -8.38 -20.15 -9.74
N GLU A 55 -7.88 -20.09 -8.50
CA GLU A 55 -8.46 -20.77 -7.33
C GLU A 55 -9.57 -19.96 -6.64
N GLY A 56 -9.83 -18.71 -7.07
CA GLY A 56 -10.87 -17.85 -6.51
C GLY A 56 -12.24 -18.11 -7.13
N ARG A 57 -13.29 -17.58 -6.50
CA ARG A 57 -14.66 -17.60 -7.02
C ARG A 57 -15.31 -16.23 -6.81
N MET A 58 -16.12 -15.77 -7.78
CA MET A 58 -16.98 -14.61 -7.56
C MET A 58 -18.07 -14.97 -6.54
N VAL A 59 -18.28 -14.08 -5.57
CA VAL A 59 -19.36 -14.19 -4.58
C VAL A 59 -20.54 -13.27 -4.90
N ASP A 60 -20.28 -12.23 -5.68
CA ASP A 60 -21.27 -11.33 -6.25
C ASP A 60 -20.77 -10.78 -7.62
N ASP A 61 -21.33 -9.68 -8.11
CA ASP A 61 -20.93 -9.04 -9.37
C ASP A 61 -19.58 -8.29 -9.28
N TYR A 62 -18.99 -8.18 -8.09
CA TYR A 62 -17.78 -7.39 -7.84
C TYR A 62 -16.70 -8.13 -7.07
N TRP A 63 -17.03 -8.79 -5.95
CA TRP A 63 -16.09 -9.44 -5.05
C TRP A 63 -15.76 -10.86 -5.47
N ALA A 64 -14.48 -11.20 -5.39
CA ALA A 64 -14.01 -12.58 -5.48
C ALA A 64 -13.45 -13.03 -4.11
N VAL A 65 -13.61 -14.31 -3.81
CA VAL A 65 -13.07 -14.95 -2.60
C VAL A 65 -12.22 -16.14 -2.99
N GLN A 66 -11.02 -16.21 -2.43
CA GLN A 66 -10.15 -17.38 -2.49
C GLN A 66 -9.84 -17.87 -1.07
N ASN A 67 -9.99 -19.16 -0.83
CA ASN A 67 -9.51 -19.77 0.40
C ASN A 67 -7.99 -19.97 0.29
N ILE A 68 -7.23 -19.32 1.19
CA ILE A 68 -5.78 -19.50 1.30
C ILE A 68 -5.46 -20.74 2.12
N ASP A 69 -6.17 -20.88 3.21
CA ASP A 69 -6.21 -22.07 4.08
C ASP A 69 -7.61 -22.21 4.69
N ALA A 70 -7.78 -23.13 5.63
CA ALA A 70 -9.08 -23.42 6.26
C ALA A 70 -9.71 -22.19 6.96
N ASN A 71 -8.90 -21.22 7.38
CA ASN A 71 -9.30 -20.09 8.21
C ASN A 71 -8.76 -18.76 7.69
N THR A 72 -8.32 -18.70 6.43
CA THR A 72 -7.81 -17.47 5.80
C THR A 72 -8.39 -17.32 4.41
N TYR A 73 -8.96 -16.15 4.15
CA TYR A 73 -9.61 -15.81 2.91
C TYR A 73 -8.98 -14.56 2.30
N ALA A 74 -8.64 -14.62 1.02
CA ALA A 74 -8.33 -13.44 0.23
C ALA A 74 -9.63 -12.91 -0.40
N LEU A 75 -9.92 -11.63 -0.20
CA LEU A 75 -11.07 -10.92 -0.73
C LEU A 75 -10.57 -10.01 -1.83
N GLY A 76 -10.81 -10.36 -3.08
CA GLY A 76 -10.30 -9.66 -4.25
C GLY A 76 -11.32 -8.74 -4.89
N GLU A 77 -10.83 -7.65 -5.47
CA GLU A 77 -11.58 -6.69 -6.30
C GLU A 77 -11.14 -6.85 -7.78
N PRO A 78 -11.41 -8.00 -8.45
CA PRO A 78 -10.83 -8.31 -9.76
C PRO A 78 -11.32 -7.41 -10.90
N ARG A 79 -12.39 -6.68 -10.68
CA ARG A 79 -12.92 -5.69 -11.63
C ARG A 79 -12.46 -4.27 -11.34
N TYR A 80 -11.74 -4.07 -10.24
CA TYR A 80 -11.14 -2.79 -9.92
C TYR A 80 -9.79 -2.63 -10.63
N TYR A 81 -9.47 -1.44 -11.11
CA TYR A 81 -8.29 -1.22 -11.95
C TYR A 81 -6.95 -1.53 -11.27
N GLN A 82 -6.90 -1.56 -9.94
CA GLN A 82 -5.71 -1.93 -9.17
C GLN A 82 -5.71 -3.40 -8.74
N ALA A 83 -6.83 -4.12 -8.94
CA ALA A 83 -6.98 -5.52 -8.55
C ALA A 83 -6.54 -5.77 -7.10
N ASN A 84 -7.17 -5.07 -6.15
CA ASN A 84 -6.82 -5.11 -4.73
C ASN A 84 -7.22 -6.42 -4.07
N TYR A 85 -6.48 -6.79 -3.03
CA TYR A 85 -6.77 -7.91 -2.15
C TYR A 85 -6.70 -7.49 -0.68
N SER A 86 -7.78 -7.78 0.05
CA SER A 86 -7.86 -7.73 1.50
C SER A 86 -7.84 -9.15 2.05
N TYR A 87 -7.43 -9.33 3.30
CA TYR A 87 -7.30 -10.67 3.88
C TYR A 87 -8.12 -10.80 5.16
N LEU A 88 -9.09 -11.74 5.17
CA LEU A 88 -9.83 -12.11 6.37
C LEU A 88 -9.16 -13.31 7.04
N ILE A 89 -8.61 -13.09 8.23
CA ILE A 89 -7.86 -14.06 9.03
C ILE A 89 -8.72 -14.42 10.24
N VAL A 90 -9.16 -15.66 10.30
CA VAL A 90 -10.12 -16.15 11.30
C VAL A 90 -9.39 -16.96 12.37
N GLY A 91 -9.63 -16.65 13.62
CA GLY A 91 -9.21 -17.45 14.77
C GLY A 91 -10.37 -18.18 15.43
N GLY A 92 -10.16 -18.69 16.65
CA GLY A 92 -11.21 -19.42 17.38
C GLY A 92 -12.25 -18.53 18.08
N GLN A 93 -11.96 -17.23 18.28
CA GLN A 93 -12.84 -16.33 19.05
C GLN A 93 -13.17 -15.02 18.31
N ARG A 94 -12.33 -14.61 17.37
CA ARG A 94 -12.46 -13.38 16.59
C ARG A 94 -11.73 -13.50 15.27
N ALA A 95 -11.99 -12.57 14.36
CA ALA A 95 -11.30 -12.45 13.08
C ALA A 95 -10.67 -11.07 12.93
N LEU A 96 -9.65 -11.01 12.09
CA LEU A 96 -9.02 -9.77 11.67
C LEU A 96 -9.16 -9.64 10.16
N LEU A 97 -9.70 -8.50 9.71
CA LEU A 97 -9.70 -8.10 8.32
C LEU A 97 -8.52 -7.16 8.10
N PHE A 98 -7.55 -7.60 7.31
CA PHE A 98 -6.38 -6.81 6.93
C PHE A 98 -6.68 -6.13 5.60
N ASP A 99 -6.77 -4.81 5.62
CA ASP A 99 -7.33 -3.92 4.62
C ASP A 99 -8.85 -4.07 4.39
N ALA A 100 -9.47 -3.01 3.91
CA ALA A 100 -10.91 -2.94 3.68
C ALA A 100 -11.26 -2.63 2.21
N GLY A 101 -10.30 -2.74 1.31
CA GLY A 101 -10.46 -2.48 -0.11
C GLY A 101 -10.66 -1.01 -0.47
N SER A 102 -10.96 -0.77 -1.73
CA SER A 102 -11.08 0.56 -2.32
C SER A 102 -12.31 1.36 -1.88
N GLY A 103 -13.29 0.70 -1.25
CA GLY A 103 -14.59 1.30 -0.93
C GLY A 103 -15.49 1.54 -2.15
N THR A 104 -15.15 0.98 -3.31
CA THR A 104 -16.00 1.04 -4.51
C THR A 104 -17.29 0.24 -4.31
N ARG A 105 -17.20 -0.87 -3.57
CA ARG A 105 -18.33 -1.68 -3.10
C ARG A 105 -18.15 -2.02 -1.64
N ASP A 106 -19.26 -2.19 -0.93
CA ASP A 106 -19.24 -2.58 0.48
C ASP A 106 -18.70 -4.01 0.65
N ILE A 107 -17.66 -4.16 1.46
CA ILE A 107 -17.01 -5.44 1.78
C ILE A 107 -17.71 -6.18 2.91
N THR A 108 -18.55 -5.51 3.71
CA THR A 108 -19.12 -6.08 4.95
C THR A 108 -19.99 -7.31 4.69
N GLY A 109 -20.75 -7.31 3.60
CA GLY A 109 -21.58 -8.47 3.20
C GLY A 109 -20.74 -9.71 2.91
N VAL A 110 -19.59 -9.54 2.24
CA VAL A 110 -18.65 -10.64 1.96
C VAL A 110 -18.05 -11.16 3.27
N VAL A 111 -17.55 -10.26 4.11
CA VAL A 111 -16.93 -10.61 5.40
C VAL A 111 -17.91 -11.37 6.28
N THR A 112 -19.15 -10.92 6.42
CA THR A 112 -20.18 -11.57 7.26
C THR A 112 -20.65 -12.92 6.70
N SER A 113 -20.53 -13.14 5.39
CA SER A 113 -20.81 -14.45 4.78
C SER A 113 -19.73 -15.51 5.09
N LEU A 114 -18.52 -15.08 5.47
CA LEU A 114 -17.38 -15.96 5.73
C LEU A 114 -17.15 -16.24 7.22
N THR A 115 -17.59 -15.35 8.10
CA THR A 115 -17.47 -15.54 9.55
C THR A 115 -18.57 -14.82 10.30
N HIS A 116 -19.04 -15.43 11.40
CA HIS A 116 -19.95 -14.81 12.36
C HIS A 116 -19.22 -14.31 13.62
N LEU A 117 -17.91 -14.48 13.68
CA LEU A 117 -17.11 -13.99 14.79
C LEU A 117 -16.95 -12.47 14.76
N PRO A 118 -16.69 -11.81 15.89
CA PRO A 118 -16.36 -10.40 15.91
C PRO A 118 -15.16 -10.10 15.03
N VAL A 119 -15.29 -9.14 14.10
CA VAL A 119 -14.24 -8.74 13.16
C VAL A 119 -13.64 -7.41 13.57
N THR A 120 -12.31 -7.36 13.69
CA THR A 120 -11.55 -6.13 13.80
C THR A 120 -10.87 -5.84 12.47
N VAL A 121 -11.00 -4.63 11.95
CA VAL A 121 -10.29 -4.21 10.73
C VAL A 121 -8.97 -3.57 11.12
N MET A 122 -7.91 -3.87 10.39
CA MET A 122 -6.61 -3.20 10.51
C MET A 122 -6.09 -2.87 9.11
N PRO A 123 -5.95 -1.61 8.73
CA PRO A 123 -5.36 -1.23 7.46
C PRO A 123 -3.85 -1.47 7.49
N SER A 124 -3.30 -1.93 6.35
CA SER A 124 -1.87 -2.05 6.15
C SER A 124 -1.19 -0.69 6.09
N HIS A 125 -1.86 0.29 5.50
CA HIS A 125 -1.47 1.70 5.43
C HIS A 125 -2.70 2.56 5.06
N LEU A 126 -2.51 3.86 4.81
CA LEU A 126 -3.62 4.81 4.76
C LEU A 126 -4.09 5.18 3.34
N HIS A 127 -3.55 4.58 2.28
CA HIS A 127 -4.03 4.84 0.92
C HIS A 127 -5.49 4.43 0.75
N PHE A 128 -6.17 5.10 -0.17
CA PHE A 128 -7.62 4.99 -0.37
C PHE A 128 -8.10 3.58 -0.74
N ASP A 129 -7.27 2.83 -1.43
CA ASP A 129 -7.56 1.48 -1.89
C ASP A 129 -7.39 0.40 -0.80
N HIS A 130 -6.90 0.78 0.38
CA HIS A 130 -6.80 -0.07 1.58
C HIS A 130 -7.77 0.35 2.67
N THR A 131 -8.15 1.64 2.72
CA THR A 131 -8.99 2.20 3.78
C THR A 131 -10.36 2.65 3.30
N GLY A 132 -10.65 2.62 2.00
CA GLY A 132 -11.89 3.14 1.43
C GLY A 132 -13.16 2.49 1.99
N GLY A 133 -13.10 1.19 2.28
CA GLY A 133 -14.23 0.41 2.83
C GLY A 133 -14.28 0.31 4.35
N ILE A 134 -13.44 1.05 5.11
CA ILE A 134 -13.30 0.87 6.57
C ILE A 134 -14.46 1.46 7.39
N ALA A 135 -15.15 2.49 6.89
CA ALA A 135 -16.12 3.27 7.66
C ALA A 135 -17.28 2.47 8.29
N PRO A 136 -17.82 1.41 7.68
CA PRO A 136 -18.91 0.62 8.27
C PRO A 136 -18.48 -0.21 9.50
N PHE A 137 -17.19 -0.45 9.70
CA PHE A 137 -16.69 -1.31 10.77
C PHE A 137 -16.67 -0.56 12.12
N THR A 138 -17.15 -1.22 13.17
CA THR A 138 -17.19 -0.68 14.54
C THR A 138 -15.96 -0.98 15.36
N SER A 139 -15.14 -1.96 14.94
CA SER A 139 -13.87 -2.32 15.57
C SER A 139 -12.73 -2.10 14.58
N VAL A 140 -11.89 -1.11 14.85
CA VAL A 140 -10.74 -0.74 14.01
C VAL A 140 -9.49 -0.68 14.87
N ALA A 141 -8.47 -1.44 14.47
CA ALA A 141 -7.13 -1.38 15.05
C ALA A 141 -6.22 -0.54 14.15
N MET A 142 -5.37 0.28 14.76
CA MET A 142 -4.36 1.08 14.06
C MET A 142 -3.00 0.90 14.70
N ILE A 143 -1.95 1.02 13.89
CA ILE A 143 -0.59 1.06 14.41
C ILE A 143 -0.38 2.30 15.29
N ASP A 144 0.24 2.09 16.46
CA ASP A 144 0.51 3.13 17.44
C ASP A 144 1.83 3.85 17.14
N LEU A 145 1.77 4.84 16.26
CA LEU A 145 2.87 5.73 15.92
C LEU A 145 2.50 7.18 16.24
N PRO A 146 3.48 8.07 16.50
CA PRO A 146 3.21 9.49 16.76
C PRO A 146 2.37 10.15 15.67
N ASP A 147 2.69 9.88 14.40
CA ASP A 147 2.02 10.48 13.25
C ASP A 147 0.59 9.99 13.09
N THR A 148 0.34 8.68 13.22
CA THR A 148 -1.02 8.12 13.19
C THR A 148 -1.87 8.62 14.37
N ARG A 149 -1.25 8.90 15.52
CA ARG A 149 -1.94 9.52 16.67
C ARG A 149 -2.30 10.98 16.40
N ALA A 150 -1.49 11.71 15.64
CA ALA A 150 -1.72 13.12 15.34
C ALA A 150 -3.00 13.35 14.48
N ASP A 151 -3.41 12.36 13.68
CA ASP A 151 -4.62 12.43 12.84
C ASP A 151 -5.93 12.19 13.60
N VAL A 152 -5.86 12.01 14.93
CA VAL A 152 -7.04 11.84 15.77
C VAL A 152 -7.59 13.19 16.22
N THR A 153 -8.81 13.50 15.83
CA THR A 153 -9.53 14.70 16.28
C THR A 153 -10.86 14.29 16.91
N SER A 154 -11.13 14.77 18.13
CA SER A 154 -12.36 14.46 18.88
C SER A 154 -12.65 12.95 19.00
N GLY A 155 -11.58 12.14 19.16
CA GLY A 155 -11.68 10.67 19.29
C GLY A 155 -11.96 9.92 18.00
N ARG A 156 -11.92 10.60 16.86
CA ARG A 156 -12.08 10.03 15.52
C ARG A 156 -10.81 10.23 14.71
N PHE A 157 -10.45 9.21 13.95
CA PHE A 157 -9.33 9.22 13.02
C PHE A 157 -9.84 9.59 11.63
N THR A 158 -9.09 10.44 10.94
CA THR A 158 -9.31 10.75 9.52
C THR A 158 -7.95 10.86 8.87
N PRO A 159 -7.59 9.98 7.91
CA PRO A 159 -6.31 10.12 7.21
C PRO A 159 -6.20 11.50 6.59
N SER A 160 -5.01 12.07 6.62
CA SER A 160 -4.76 13.29 5.86
C SER A 160 -4.96 13.03 4.36
N ARG A 161 -5.35 14.05 3.61
CA ARG A 161 -5.50 13.91 2.15
C ARG A 161 -4.19 13.53 1.47
N TYR A 162 -3.08 13.93 2.07
CA TYR A 162 -1.73 13.63 1.60
C TYR A 162 -1.38 12.14 1.74
N GLU A 163 -1.85 11.48 2.80
CA GLU A 163 -1.66 10.04 3.03
C GLU A 163 -2.72 9.19 2.33
N TYR A 164 -3.95 9.70 2.26
CA TYR A 164 -5.07 8.94 1.69
C TYR A 164 -4.93 8.75 0.18
N LEU A 165 -4.46 9.77 -0.54
CA LEU A 165 -4.41 9.83 -2.01
C LEU A 165 -5.78 9.48 -2.64
N GLY A 166 -6.17 10.03 -3.74
CA GLY A 166 -7.45 9.68 -4.37
C GLY A 166 -8.46 10.83 -4.42
N MET A 167 -8.04 12.04 -4.07
CA MET A 167 -8.90 13.23 -4.11
C MET A 167 -9.36 13.60 -5.52
N ILE A 168 -8.52 13.39 -6.52
CA ILE A 168 -8.85 13.70 -7.92
C ILE A 168 -9.95 12.75 -8.40
N ASP A 169 -10.03 11.55 -7.82
CA ASP A 169 -11.11 10.59 -8.02
C ASP A 169 -12.39 10.97 -7.27
N GLY A 170 -12.43 12.12 -6.62
CA GLY A 170 -13.55 12.52 -5.78
C GLY A 170 -13.69 11.69 -4.50
N ARG A 171 -12.66 10.88 -4.17
CA ARG A 171 -12.65 10.08 -2.94
C ARG A 171 -12.34 10.96 -1.75
N VAL A 172 -13.12 10.82 -0.71
CA VAL A 172 -12.98 11.55 0.56
C VAL A 172 -12.40 10.62 1.60
N PRO A 173 -11.36 11.03 2.35
CA PRO A 173 -10.83 10.24 3.45
C PRO A 173 -11.93 9.83 4.42
N PRO A 174 -12.06 8.53 4.77
CA PRO A 174 -13.05 8.06 5.71
C PRO A 174 -12.75 8.57 7.12
N THR A 175 -13.80 8.83 7.90
CA THR A 175 -13.67 9.16 9.31
C THR A 175 -14.24 8.03 10.14
N PHE A 176 -13.41 7.42 10.99
CA PHE A 176 -13.78 6.27 11.81
C PHE A 176 -13.22 6.38 13.24
N ARG A 177 -13.71 5.53 14.12
CA ARG A 177 -13.19 5.44 15.49
C ARG A 177 -12.14 4.34 15.58
N VAL A 178 -10.94 4.67 16.06
CA VAL A 178 -9.93 3.67 16.41
C VAL A 178 -10.30 3.09 17.78
N THR A 179 -10.50 1.78 17.84
CA THR A 179 -10.87 1.04 19.05
C THR A 179 -9.68 0.39 19.72
N ALA A 180 -8.61 0.12 18.96
CA ALA A 180 -7.37 -0.44 19.47
C ALA A 180 -6.15 0.20 18.81
N TRP A 181 -5.17 0.56 19.60
CA TRP A 181 -3.87 1.03 19.16
C TRP A 181 -2.84 -0.06 19.41
N VAL A 182 -2.18 -0.51 18.37
CA VAL A 182 -1.30 -1.67 18.40
C VAL A 182 0.14 -1.22 18.17
N LYS A 183 1.00 -1.46 19.16
CA LYS A 183 2.42 -1.10 19.05
C LYS A 183 3.15 -2.02 18.05
N PRO A 184 4.13 -1.48 17.30
CA PRO A 184 5.03 -2.31 16.49
C PRO A 184 5.64 -3.46 17.30
N GLY A 185 5.70 -4.64 16.68
CA GLY A 185 6.31 -5.84 17.27
C GLY A 185 5.42 -6.60 18.25
N THR A 186 4.25 -6.06 18.64
CA THR A 186 3.29 -6.77 19.49
C THR A 186 2.46 -7.79 18.68
N THR A 187 1.63 -8.55 19.37
CA THR A 187 0.79 -9.59 18.79
C THR A 187 -0.70 -9.32 19.01
N ILE A 188 -1.51 -9.82 18.10
CA ILE A 188 -2.96 -9.93 18.24
C ILE A 188 -3.31 -11.42 18.31
N ASP A 189 -3.93 -11.85 19.40
CA ASP A 189 -4.45 -13.21 19.56
C ASP A 189 -5.92 -13.23 19.11
N LEU A 190 -6.22 -14.07 18.12
CA LEU A 190 -7.56 -14.26 17.57
C LEU A 190 -8.32 -15.42 18.22
N GLY A 191 -7.78 -15.96 19.34
CA GLY A 191 -8.28 -17.17 20.00
C GLY A 191 -7.56 -18.42 19.50
N GLY A 192 -6.29 -18.55 19.89
CA GLY A 192 -5.40 -19.64 19.49
C GLY A 192 -4.65 -19.42 18.17
N ARG A 193 -4.95 -18.38 17.42
CA ARG A 193 -4.18 -17.90 16.26
C ARG A 193 -3.58 -16.54 16.58
N VAL A 194 -2.25 -16.45 16.58
CA VAL A 194 -1.51 -15.27 17.00
C VAL A 194 -0.81 -14.62 15.82
N LEU A 195 -1.15 -13.37 15.53
CA LEU A 195 -0.54 -12.58 14.48
C LEU A 195 0.43 -11.57 15.06
N ARG A 196 1.66 -11.52 14.58
CA ARG A 196 2.63 -10.50 14.95
C ARG A 196 2.48 -9.28 14.04
N ILE A 197 2.42 -8.09 14.64
CA ILE A 197 2.33 -6.81 13.94
C ILE A 197 3.75 -6.34 13.63
N LEU A 198 4.07 -6.20 12.37
CA LEU A 198 5.36 -5.70 11.90
C LEU A 198 5.18 -4.29 11.35
N HIS A 199 5.98 -3.34 11.82
CA HIS A 199 6.09 -2.04 11.18
C HIS A 199 7.05 -2.19 10.00
N VAL A 200 6.57 -1.90 8.79
CA VAL A 200 7.29 -2.14 7.53
C VAL A 200 7.35 -0.86 6.68
N PRO A 201 7.99 0.22 7.19
CA PRO A 201 8.08 1.47 6.46
C PRO A 201 8.88 1.29 5.16
N GLY A 202 8.58 2.16 4.18
CA GLY A 202 9.22 2.15 2.87
C GLY A 202 8.25 2.62 1.78
N HIS A 203 7.12 1.94 1.61
CA HIS A 203 6.03 2.40 0.75
C HIS A 203 5.30 3.60 1.37
N THR A 204 4.95 3.51 2.65
CA THR A 204 4.60 4.63 3.51
C THR A 204 5.28 4.46 4.87
N HIS A 205 5.43 5.55 5.63
CA HIS A 205 6.05 5.50 6.96
C HIS A 205 5.22 4.75 8.00
N SER A 206 3.90 4.63 7.81
CA SER A 206 2.98 3.93 8.70
C SER A 206 2.62 2.50 8.27
N SER A 207 3.28 1.98 7.23
CA SER A 207 2.98 0.65 6.67
C SER A 207 3.16 -0.46 7.69
N VAL A 208 2.22 -1.42 7.67
CA VAL A 208 2.15 -2.58 8.54
C VAL A 208 2.11 -3.87 7.71
N ALA A 209 2.73 -4.91 8.20
CA ALA A 209 2.53 -6.28 7.76
C ALA A 209 2.11 -7.15 8.94
N LEU A 210 1.38 -8.24 8.67
CA LEU A 210 0.99 -9.23 9.65
C LEU A 210 1.76 -10.53 9.41
N TYR A 211 2.39 -11.07 10.44
CA TYR A 211 3.09 -12.34 10.35
C TYR A 211 2.43 -13.40 11.23
N ASP A 212 2.00 -14.47 10.61
CA ASP A 212 1.53 -15.69 11.26
C ASP A 212 2.68 -16.72 11.28
N ALA A 213 3.31 -16.84 12.45
CA ALA A 213 4.45 -17.73 12.63
C ALA A 213 4.07 -19.21 12.62
N ALA A 214 2.82 -19.55 12.91
CA ALA A 214 2.36 -20.93 12.93
C ALA A 214 2.19 -21.52 11.52
N THR A 215 1.88 -20.66 10.55
CA THR A 215 1.63 -21.04 9.15
C THR A 215 2.72 -20.54 8.18
N HIS A 216 3.73 -19.83 8.68
CA HIS A 216 4.75 -19.14 7.91
C HIS A 216 4.14 -18.23 6.81
N GLN A 217 3.10 -17.49 7.16
CA GLN A 217 2.43 -16.56 6.25
C GLN A 217 2.71 -15.11 6.66
N LEU A 218 3.12 -14.30 5.70
CA LEU A 218 3.23 -12.86 5.82
C LEU A 218 2.18 -12.19 4.93
N PHE A 219 1.38 -11.29 5.48
CA PHE A 219 0.47 -10.42 4.75
C PHE A 219 1.14 -9.05 4.65
N SER A 220 1.64 -8.69 3.48
CA SER A 220 2.60 -7.58 3.33
C SER A 220 1.97 -6.22 3.04
N GLY A 221 0.65 -6.15 2.77
CA GLY A 221 0.08 -4.94 2.18
C GLY A 221 0.86 -4.54 0.93
N ASP A 222 1.20 -3.25 0.83
CA ASP A 222 1.95 -2.69 -0.30
C ASP A 222 3.46 -2.64 -0.10
N PHE A 223 3.97 -3.31 0.93
CA PHE A 223 5.42 -3.35 1.11
C PHE A 223 6.12 -4.10 -0.03
N ILE A 224 5.55 -5.23 -0.48
CA ILE A 224 6.06 -6.00 -1.63
C ILE A 224 4.90 -6.69 -2.35
N TYR A 225 4.89 -6.61 -3.68
CA TYR A 225 3.89 -7.26 -4.54
C TYR A 225 4.41 -7.43 -5.98
N PRO A 226 3.88 -8.39 -6.75
CA PRO A 226 4.35 -8.66 -8.11
C PRO A 226 3.81 -7.61 -9.08
N THR A 227 4.49 -6.52 -9.28
CA THR A 227 4.37 -5.47 -10.30
C THR A 227 5.29 -4.29 -9.93
N THR A 228 4.85 -3.04 -10.09
CA THR A 228 5.66 -1.85 -9.76
C THR A 228 5.46 -1.45 -8.31
N LEU A 229 6.52 -1.56 -7.53
CA LEU A 229 6.59 -1.07 -6.15
C LEU A 229 6.86 0.45 -6.15
N TYR A 230 6.09 1.21 -5.41
CA TYR A 230 6.19 2.67 -5.39
C TYR A 230 6.91 3.14 -4.12
N ALA A 231 8.15 3.60 -4.26
CA ALA A 231 8.98 4.15 -3.18
C ALA A 231 9.23 5.65 -3.38
N PHE A 232 8.22 6.41 -3.83
CA PHE A 232 8.29 7.85 -4.05
C PHE A 232 6.98 8.60 -3.78
N LEU A 233 5.92 7.87 -3.46
CA LEU A 233 4.65 8.47 -3.07
C LEU A 233 4.81 9.21 -1.74
N PRO A 234 3.87 10.10 -1.37
CA PRO A 234 3.88 10.75 -0.07
C PRO A 234 4.09 9.78 1.07
N GLY A 235 5.04 10.06 1.96
CA GLY A 235 5.39 9.18 3.07
C GLY A 235 6.33 8.01 2.71
N ALA A 236 6.74 7.84 1.43
CA ALA A 236 7.68 6.81 1.04
C ALA A 236 9.13 7.19 1.36
N SER A 237 9.94 6.19 1.70
CA SER A 237 11.36 6.33 1.98
C SER A 237 12.14 5.12 1.45
N LEU A 238 13.06 5.36 0.53
CA LEU A 238 13.91 4.31 -0.02
C LEU A 238 14.89 3.75 1.03
N ALA A 239 15.35 4.61 1.95
CA ALA A 239 16.24 4.20 3.05
C ALA A 239 15.51 3.26 4.03
N GLU A 240 14.28 3.60 4.42
CA GLU A 240 13.44 2.74 5.26
C GLU A 240 13.08 1.45 4.53
N TYR A 241 12.72 1.52 3.25
CA TYR A 241 12.42 0.35 2.44
C TYR A 241 13.56 -0.67 2.50
N ARG A 242 14.80 -0.18 2.36
CA ARG A 242 15.99 -1.03 2.44
C ARG A 242 16.22 -1.60 3.84
N ALA A 243 16.06 -0.79 4.88
CA ALA A 243 16.21 -1.25 6.26
C ALA A 243 15.19 -2.35 6.58
N THR A 244 13.91 -2.08 6.30
CA THR A 244 12.81 -3.03 6.49
C THR A 244 13.00 -4.33 5.71
N THR A 245 13.43 -4.26 4.45
CA THR A 245 13.71 -5.47 3.64
C THR A 245 14.75 -6.36 4.30
N ARG A 246 15.81 -5.77 4.85
CA ARG A 246 16.87 -6.51 5.55
C ARG A 246 16.38 -7.11 6.87
N GLU A 247 15.58 -6.39 7.63
CA GLU A 247 14.98 -6.87 8.88
C GLU A 247 14.04 -8.06 8.62
N LEU A 248 13.18 -7.96 7.60
CA LEU A 248 12.30 -9.06 7.22
C LEU A 248 13.10 -10.29 6.79
N LEU A 249 14.15 -10.14 5.99
CA LEU A 249 15.00 -11.26 5.59
C LEU A 249 15.74 -11.93 6.75
N ALA A 250 16.09 -11.17 7.78
CA ALA A 250 16.73 -11.70 8.98
C ALA A 250 15.74 -12.45 9.89
N MET A 251 14.45 -12.11 9.83
CA MET A 251 13.43 -12.64 10.72
C MET A 251 12.64 -13.81 10.10
N LEU A 252 12.34 -13.75 8.80
CA LEU A 252 11.39 -14.67 8.17
C LEU A 252 12.07 -16.00 7.81
N PRO A 253 11.45 -17.15 8.13
CA PRO A 253 11.85 -18.46 7.59
C PRO A 253 11.89 -18.48 6.06
N ALA A 254 12.76 -19.30 5.49
CA ALA A 254 12.97 -19.37 4.04
C ALA A 254 11.74 -19.81 3.25
N ASP A 255 10.85 -20.57 3.88
CA ASP A 255 9.60 -21.10 3.34
C ASP A 255 8.40 -20.17 3.57
N THR A 256 8.61 -18.96 4.10
CA THR A 256 7.54 -18.00 4.30
C THR A 256 6.88 -17.63 2.98
N LYS A 257 5.55 -17.78 2.93
CA LYS A 257 4.71 -17.31 1.83
C LYS A 257 4.24 -15.89 2.12
N ILE A 258 4.46 -15.00 1.17
CA ILE A 258 4.15 -13.57 1.31
C ILE A 258 2.90 -13.26 0.48
N TRP A 259 1.77 -13.05 1.12
CA TRP A 259 0.53 -12.63 0.52
C TRP A 259 0.51 -11.11 0.36
N THR A 260 0.16 -10.62 -0.81
CA THR A 260 0.33 -9.21 -1.20
C THR A 260 -0.99 -8.55 -1.57
N ALA A 261 -1.08 -7.23 -1.48
CA ALA A 261 -2.33 -6.52 -1.71
C ALA A 261 -2.63 -6.29 -3.21
N HIS A 262 -1.62 -6.32 -4.08
CA HIS A 262 -1.80 -6.08 -5.50
C HIS A 262 -1.17 -7.15 -6.35
N CYS A 263 -1.76 -7.37 -7.54
CA CYS A 263 -1.13 -8.13 -8.62
C CYS A 263 -1.40 -7.46 -9.98
N CYS A 264 -0.86 -8.09 -10.94
CA CYS A 264 -1.22 -8.15 -12.37
C CYS A 264 -2.04 -6.98 -12.93
N ARG A 265 -2.04 -6.90 -14.25
CA ARG A 265 -2.94 -6.01 -14.96
C ARG A 265 -4.37 -6.56 -14.86
N VAL A 266 -5.33 -5.65 -14.81
CA VAL A 266 -6.74 -6.00 -14.79
C VAL A 266 -7.05 -6.98 -15.94
N GLY A 267 -7.67 -8.10 -15.57
CA GLY A 267 -8.03 -9.17 -16.51
C GLY A 267 -6.97 -10.25 -16.74
N GLU A 268 -5.75 -10.13 -16.19
CA GLU A 268 -4.69 -11.13 -16.42
C GLU A 268 -4.68 -12.28 -15.41
N ARG A 269 -5.10 -12.07 -14.17
CA ARG A 269 -5.17 -13.11 -13.13
C ARG A 269 -5.93 -12.61 -11.91
N THR A 270 -6.68 -13.50 -11.28
CA THR A 270 -7.52 -13.14 -10.12
C THR A 270 -7.35 -14.04 -8.92
N SER A 271 -6.35 -14.90 -8.93
CA SER A 271 -5.87 -15.56 -7.72
C SER A 271 -5.15 -14.56 -6.84
N ALA A 272 -5.32 -14.68 -5.53
CA ALA A 272 -4.60 -13.88 -4.55
C ALA A 272 -3.08 -13.93 -4.83
N PRO A 273 -2.45 -12.78 -5.01
CA PRO A 273 -1.04 -12.73 -5.36
C PRO A 273 -0.17 -13.10 -4.17
N TRP A 274 0.89 -13.82 -4.45
CA TRP A 274 1.88 -14.17 -3.45
C TRP A 274 3.30 -14.18 -4.03
N LEU A 275 4.23 -13.94 -3.13
CA LEU A 275 5.66 -13.95 -3.35
C LEU A 275 6.34 -14.84 -2.30
N THR A 276 7.66 -14.98 -2.44
CA THR A 276 8.51 -15.77 -1.55
C THR A 276 9.60 -14.90 -0.91
N THR A 277 10.32 -15.46 0.03
CA THR A 277 11.55 -14.83 0.55
C THR A 277 12.65 -14.73 -0.51
N ALA A 278 12.58 -15.46 -1.62
CA ALA A 278 13.48 -15.28 -2.76
C ALA A 278 13.22 -13.92 -3.43
N ASP A 279 11.96 -13.57 -3.66
CA ASP A 279 11.58 -12.26 -4.22
C ASP A 279 11.99 -11.11 -3.29
N LEU A 280 11.89 -11.32 -1.99
CA LEU A 280 12.37 -10.35 -1.00
C LEU A 280 13.91 -10.19 -1.05
N ARG A 281 14.68 -11.27 -1.32
CA ARG A 281 16.14 -11.20 -1.55
C ARG A 281 16.46 -10.44 -2.83
N ASP A 282 15.71 -10.65 -3.90
CA ASP A 282 15.87 -9.91 -5.15
C ASP A 282 15.66 -8.41 -4.92
N LEU A 283 14.61 -8.04 -4.17
CA LEU A 283 14.36 -6.65 -3.77
C LEU A 283 15.53 -6.09 -2.96
N ASN A 284 16.05 -6.83 -1.98
CA ASN A 284 17.21 -6.40 -1.19
C ASN A 284 18.45 -6.16 -2.06
N THR A 285 18.69 -7.05 -3.01
CA THR A 285 19.80 -6.94 -3.96
C THR A 285 19.66 -5.69 -4.84
N ALA A 286 18.47 -5.47 -5.39
CA ALA A 286 18.17 -4.28 -6.20
C ALA A 286 18.36 -2.99 -5.39
N LEU A 287 17.85 -2.94 -4.15
CA LEU A 287 17.98 -1.77 -3.26
C LEU A 287 19.45 -1.49 -2.91
N ALA A 288 20.28 -2.52 -2.72
CA ALA A 288 21.72 -2.36 -2.51
C ALA A 288 22.43 -1.82 -3.76
N ALA A 289 22.10 -2.38 -4.94
CA ALA A 289 22.69 -1.96 -6.22
C ALA A 289 22.24 -0.54 -6.64
N ILE A 290 21.04 -0.11 -6.26
CA ILE A 290 20.60 1.28 -6.42
C ILE A 290 21.44 2.22 -5.55
N GLN A 291 21.72 1.82 -4.32
CA GLN A 291 22.52 2.63 -3.39
C GLN A 291 23.99 2.73 -3.84
N SER A 292 24.60 1.66 -4.32
CA SER A 292 25.97 1.67 -4.84
C SER A 292 26.09 2.38 -6.19
N GLY A 293 24.96 2.64 -6.88
CA GLY A 293 24.93 3.21 -8.23
C GLY A 293 25.20 2.18 -9.34
N GLU A 294 25.30 0.90 -9.02
CA GLU A 294 25.50 -0.19 -10.00
C GLU A 294 24.26 -0.44 -10.84
N LEU A 295 23.05 -0.32 -10.23
CA LEU A 295 21.81 -0.48 -10.95
C LEU A 295 21.29 0.86 -11.47
N HIS A 296 21.15 0.95 -12.78
CA HIS A 296 20.68 2.17 -13.45
C HIS A 296 19.16 2.15 -13.69
N SER A 297 18.53 3.31 -13.52
CA SER A 297 17.11 3.47 -13.76
C SER A 297 16.77 3.65 -15.23
N ARG A 298 15.51 3.33 -15.57
CA ARG A 298 14.85 3.78 -16.80
C ARG A 298 13.92 4.94 -16.46
N GLY A 299 13.83 5.93 -17.37
CA GLY A 299 12.99 7.13 -17.18
C GLY A 299 13.58 8.15 -16.22
N LEU A 300 13.03 9.37 -16.27
CA LEU A 300 13.46 10.50 -15.42
C LEU A 300 12.60 10.60 -14.17
N PHE A 301 11.30 10.44 -14.30
CA PHE A 301 10.32 10.43 -13.22
C PHE A 301 9.05 9.65 -13.61
N PRO A 302 8.57 8.70 -12.81
CA PRO A 302 9.38 8.02 -11.78
C PRO A 302 10.55 7.25 -12.41
N ARG A 303 11.65 7.16 -11.68
CA ARG A 303 12.80 6.35 -12.06
C ARG A 303 12.48 4.89 -11.77
N ARG A 304 12.56 4.04 -12.78
CA ARG A 304 12.21 2.62 -12.67
C ARG A 304 13.45 1.75 -12.67
N PHE A 305 13.55 0.87 -11.69
CA PHE A 305 14.64 -0.09 -11.55
C PHE A 305 14.07 -1.51 -11.63
N PRO A 306 14.59 -2.38 -12.51
CA PRO A 306 14.18 -3.78 -12.51
C PRO A 306 14.62 -4.45 -11.22
N VAL A 307 13.74 -5.22 -10.60
CA VAL A 307 14.04 -6.06 -9.42
C VAL A 307 14.21 -7.50 -9.86
N ASN A 308 13.18 -8.07 -10.47
CA ASN A 308 13.19 -9.39 -11.08
C ASN A 308 12.18 -9.44 -12.24
N GLN A 309 11.79 -10.65 -12.69
CA GLN A 309 10.85 -10.80 -13.80
C GLN A 309 9.44 -10.27 -13.49
N GLN A 310 9.06 -10.24 -12.21
CA GLN A 310 7.71 -9.84 -11.76
C GLN A 310 7.69 -8.42 -11.21
N MET A 311 8.82 -7.90 -10.70
CA MET A 311 8.85 -6.67 -9.92
C MET A 311 9.75 -5.61 -10.53
N THR A 312 9.28 -4.36 -10.43
CA THR A 312 10.03 -3.15 -10.73
C THR A 312 9.89 -2.19 -9.54
N LEU A 313 10.98 -1.52 -9.14
CA LEU A 313 10.93 -0.49 -8.12
C LEU A 313 10.88 0.90 -8.77
N ALA A 314 9.86 1.68 -8.47
CA ALA A 314 9.72 3.06 -8.90
C ALA A 314 10.14 4.00 -7.77
N THR A 315 11.07 4.92 -8.05
CA THR A 315 11.56 5.91 -7.09
C THR A 315 11.38 7.33 -7.61
N GLY A 316 11.46 8.30 -6.73
CA GLY A 316 11.47 9.73 -7.09
C GLY A 316 12.78 10.17 -7.76
N PHE A 317 13.00 11.48 -7.77
CA PHE A 317 14.26 12.04 -8.25
C PHE A 317 15.44 11.62 -7.35
N PRO A 318 16.70 11.63 -7.87
CA PRO A 318 17.87 11.17 -7.12
C PRO A 318 18.08 11.83 -5.75
N TRP A 319 17.66 13.08 -5.61
CA TRP A 319 17.76 13.84 -4.36
C TRP A 319 16.67 13.51 -3.34
N ASN A 320 15.60 12.81 -3.73
CA ASN A 320 14.53 12.35 -2.83
C ASN A 320 14.80 10.95 -2.24
N ASN A 321 15.90 10.32 -2.60
CA ASN A 321 16.26 8.97 -2.19
C ASN A 321 17.08 8.91 -0.86
N ARG A 322 17.05 9.99 -0.05
CA ARG A 322 17.79 10.06 1.21
C ARG A 322 16.96 9.55 2.39
#